data_6f266b9b18c47ebf455a9e4800f007d6
#
_entry.id   6f266b9b18c47ebf455a9e4800f007d6
#
_cell.length_a   1.000
_cell.length_b   1.000
_cell.length_c   1.000
_cell.angle_alpha   90.00
_cell.angle_beta   90.00
_cell.angle_gamma   90.00
#
_symmetry.space_group_name_H-M   'P 1'
#
loop_
_entity.id
_entity.type
_entity.pdbx_description
1 polymer ?
#
loop_
_entity_poly.entity_id
_entity_poly.type
_entity_poly.pdbx_seq_one_letter_code
_entity_poly.pdbx_strand_id
1 'polypeptide(L)'
;MGVSVRPKKQDPKALAMEKHKVSVFRKEHFNAAHRLHNSTWTPEKNDEVFGLCNNPNFHGHNYELIVQVTGYPDPETGYVIDTKKLSDLIKLEVLAKFDHKNLNLDTTFFATLNPTAENIAVVIYEILRAKINSTLDLKIRLYETERNFVEYPS
;
A
#
# COMPACT_ATOMS: atom_id res chain seq x y z
N MET A 1 -3.35 22.41 49.41
CA MET A 1 -2.35 21.36 49.50
C MET A 1 -2.17 20.79 48.07
N GLY A 2 -1.10 21.20 47.37
CA GLY A 2 -0.84 20.74 46.00
C GLY A 2 -0.10 19.39 46.04
N VAL A 3 -0.66 18.38 45.43
CA VAL A 3 -0.01 17.08 45.24
C VAL A 3 1.02 17.23 44.10
N SER A 4 2.30 17.31 44.49
CA SER A 4 3.42 17.32 43.57
C SER A 4 3.53 15.90 42.93
N VAL A 5 3.06 15.75 41.69
CA VAL A 5 3.29 14.53 40.92
C VAL A 5 4.73 14.57 40.42
N ARG A 6 5.60 13.78 41.04
CA ARG A 6 6.97 13.59 40.52
C ARG A 6 6.89 12.93 39.14
N PRO A 7 7.61 13.44 38.13
CA PRO A 7 7.70 12.77 36.84
C PRO A 7 8.28 11.36 37.04
N LYS A 8 7.61 10.35 36.50
CA LYS A 8 8.12 8.97 36.48
C LYS A 8 9.47 8.99 35.75
N LYS A 9 10.54 8.52 36.42
CA LYS A 9 11.83 8.24 35.74
C LYS A 9 11.57 7.29 34.60
N GLN A 10 11.82 7.71 33.36
CA GLN A 10 11.76 6.84 32.20
C GLN A 10 12.82 5.73 32.35
N ASP A 11 12.41 4.49 32.05
CA ASP A 11 13.30 3.33 32.08
C ASP A 11 14.41 3.54 31.04
N PRO A 12 15.70 3.41 31.40
CA PRO A 12 16.83 3.53 30.48
C PRO A 12 16.74 2.56 29.27
N LYS A 13 16.09 1.40 29.42
CA LYS A 13 15.83 0.45 28.33
C LYS A 13 14.79 0.98 27.35
N ALA A 14 13.73 1.63 27.85
CA ALA A 14 12.73 2.28 27.01
C ALA A 14 13.34 3.43 26.19
N LEU A 15 14.18 4.26 26.82
CA LEU A 15 14.95 5.32 26.16
C LEU A 15 15.93 4.79 25.09
N ALA A 16 16.49 3.59 25.29
CA ALA A 16 17.36 2.95 24.30
C ALA A 16 16.58 2.44 23.08
N MET A 17 15.36 1.95 23.26
CA MET A 17 14.47 1.48 22.17
C MET A 17 13.93 2.64 21.32
N GLU A 18 13.70 3.82 21.89
CA GLU A 18 13.27 5.03 21.17
C GLU A 18 14.28 5.52 20.13
N LYS A 19 15.50 4.95 20.10
CA LYS A 19 16.56 5.32 19.14
C LYS A 19 16.57 4.45 17.87
N HIS A 20 15.78 3.40 17.82
CA HIS A 20 15.83 2.43 16.73
C HIS A 20 14.49 2.37 16.00
N LYS A 21 14.47 2.84 14.76
CA LYS A 21 13.33 2.62 13.87
C LYS A 21 13.25 1.14 13.48
N VAL A 22 12.04 0.61 13.49
CA VAL A 22 11.75 -0.77 13.08
C VAL A 22 10.70 -0.74 11.97
N SER A 23 10.88 -1.57 10.97
CA SER A 23 9.91 -1.77 9.89
C SER A 23 9.04 -2.98 10.17
N VAL A 24 7.73 -2.77 10.13
CA VAL A 24 6.71 -3.81 10.25
C VAL A 24 6.09 -4.01 8.88
N PHE A 25 5.90 -5.26 8.48
CA PHE A 25 5.37 -5.62 7.17
C PHE A 25 4.06 -6.38 7.32
N ARG A 26 3.06 -6.01 6.54
CA ARG A 26 1.84 -6.79 6.37
C ARG A 26 1.70 -7.17 4.91
N LYS A 27 1.51 -8.46 4.67
CA LYS A 27 1.29 -9.04 3.35
C LYS A 27 -0.18 -9.41 3.19
N GLU A 28 -0.76 -8.98 2.10
CA GLU A 28 -2.11 -9.32 1.66
C GLU A 28 -2.06 -9.65 0.16
N HIS A 29 -3.14 -10.20 -0.37
CA HIS A 29 -3.27 -10.46 -1.81
C HIS A 29 -4.66 -10.05 -2.29
N PHE A 30 -4.77 -9.70 -3.56
CA PHE A 30 -6.03 -9.47 -4.24
C PHE A 30 -5.94 -9.92 -5.70
N ASN A 31 -7.07 -10.27 -6.26
CA ASN A 31 -7.21 -10.65 -7.66
C ASN A 31 -7.94 -9.53 -8.40
N ALA A 32 -7.35 -9.02 -9.48
CA ALA A 32 -7.97 -7.96 -10.26
C ALA A 32 -7.66 -8.09 -11.74
N ALA A 33 -8.62 -7.69 -12.58
CA ALA A 33 -8.43 -7.56 -14.00
C ALA A 33 -8.11 -6.12 -14.38
N HIS A 34 -7.34 -5.94 -15.46
CA HIS A 34 -7.03 -4.65 -16.05
C HIS A 34 -6.76 -4.72 -17.54
N ARG A 35 -6.70 -3.55 -18.16
CA ARG A 35 -6.24 -3.31 -19.51
C ARG A 35 -5.38 -2.07 -19.52
N LEU A 36 -4.26 -2.11 -20.26
CA LEU A 36 -3.46 -0.93 -20.54
C LEU A 36 -3.82 -0.41 -21.93
N HIS A 37 -4.31 0.82 -21.99
CA HIS A 37 -4.79 1.43 -23.22
C HIS A 37 -4.72 2.96 -23.13
N ASN A 38 -4.34 3.59 -24.23
CA ASN A 38 -4.43 5.04 -24.36
C ASN A 38 -5.44 5.38 -25.46
N SER A 39 -6.58 5.94 -25.09
CA SER A 39 -7.67 6.27 -26.00
C SER A 39 -7.34 7.37 -27.03
N THR A 40 -6.25 8.11 -26.81
CA THR A 40 -5.79 9.15 -27.76
C THR A 40 -4.86 8.60 -28.84
N TRP A 41 -4.42 7.35 -28.72
CA TRP A 41 -3.54 6.70 -29.67
C TRP A 41 -4.33 5.86 -30.68
N THR A 42 -3.69 5.59 -31.84
CA THR A 42 -4.25 4.64 -32.78
C THR A 42 -4.22 3.21 -32.23
N PRO A 43 -5.06 2.30 -32.74
CA PRO A 43 -5.00 0.89 -32.33
C PRO A 43 -3.60 0.27 -32.49
N GLU A 44 -2.94 0.54 -33.62
CA GLU A 44 -1.61 0.00 -33.93
C GLU A 44 -0.57 0.46 -32.90
N LYS A 45 -0.61 1.74 -32.49
CA LYS A 45 0.29 2.27 -31.47
C LYS A 45 0.02 1.66 -30.09
N ASN A 46 -1.24 1.44 -29.74
CA ASN A 46 -1.60 0.75 -28.51
C ASN A 46 -1.07 -0.69 -28.50
N ASP A 47 -1.20 -1.40 -29.61
CA ASP A 47 -0.71 -2.78 -29.73
C ASP A 47 0.82 -2.84 -29.73
N GLU A 48 1.49 -1.87 -30.38
CA GLU A 48 2.96 -1.75 -30.35
C GLU A 48 3.50 -1.54 -28.93
N VAL A 49 2.88 -0.64 -28.17
CA VAL A 49 3.38 -0.22 -26.84
C VAL A 49 2.97 -1.19 -25.73
N PHE A 50 1.72 -1.61 -25.71
CA PHE A 50 1.17 -2.42 -24.61
C PHE A 50 1.07 -3.92 -24.93
N GLY A 51 1.15 -4.31 -26.20
CA GLY A 51 1.10 -5.71 -26.62
C GLY A 51 -0.12 -6.42 -26.05
N LEU A 52 0.09 -7.57 -25.41
CA LEU A 52 -0.96 -8.38 -24.81
C LEU A 52 -1.74 -7.67 -23.70
N CYS A 53 -1.14 -6.66 -23.06
CA CYS A 53 -1.79 -5.87 -22.02
C CYS A 53 -2.88 -4.93 -22.58
N ASN A 54 -2.92 -4.71 -23.92
CA ASN A 54 -3.98 -3.96 -24.59
C ASN A 54 -5.20 -4.81 -24.96
N ASN A 55 -5.25 -6.10 -24.65
CA ASN A 55 -6.37 -6.96 -25.01
C ASN A 55 -7.71 -6.33 -24.59
N PRO A 56 -8.67 -6.12 -25.53
CA PRO A 56 -9.95 -5.48 -25.25
C PRO A 56 -10.83 -6.28 -24.29
N ASN A 57 -10.57 -7.57 -24.12
CA ASN A 57 -11.28 -8.42 -23.17
C ASN A 57 -10.61 -8.47 -21.79
N PHE A 58 -9.61 -7.59 -21.55
CA PHE A 58 -8.85 -7.51 -20.30
C PHE A 58 -7.99 -8.76 -20.02
N HIS A 59 -7.24 -8.70 -18.96
CA HIS A 59 -6.53 -9.83 -18.34
C HIS A 59 -6.39 -9.54 -16.85
N GLY A 60 -6.03 -10.54 -16.06
CA GLY A 60 -5.97 -10.41 -14.61
C GLY A 60 -4.71 -10.99 -14.02
N HIS A 61 -4.43 -10.52 -12.80
CA HIS A 61 -3.30 -10.97 -11.99
C HIS A 61 -3.73 -11.29 -10.57
N ASN A 62 -2.99 -12.19 -9.94
CA ASN A 62 -2.99 -12.39 -8.51
C ASN A 62 -1.94 -11.46 -7.90
N TYR A 63 -2.36 -10.26 -7.55
CA TYR A 63 -1.47 -9.27 -6.95
C TYR A 63 -1.10 -9.67 -5.52
N GLU A 64 0.18 -9.52 -5.19
CA GLU A 64 0.65 -9.62 -3.82
C GLU A 64 1.03 -8.21 -3.34
N LEU A 65 0.41 -7.78 -2.27
CA LEU A 65 0.60 -6.47 -1.67
C LEU A 65 1.37 -6.61 -0.36
N ILE A 66 2.50 -5.90 -0.25
CA ILE A 66 3.24 -5.75 1.01
C ILE A 66 3.16 -4.29 1.43
N VAL A 67 2.59 -4.05 2.59
CA VAL A 67 2.55 -2.74 3.23
C VAL A 67 3.60 -2.72 4.33
N GLN A 68 4.58 -1.83 4.19
CA GLN A 68 5.64 -1.59 5.16
C GLN A 68 5.33 -0.31 5.94
N VAL A 69 5.34 -0.40 7.25
CA VAL A 69 5.22 0.74 8.17
C VAL A 69 6.48 0.81 9.03
N THR A 70 7.16 1.94 9.02
CA THR A 70 8.41 2.14 9.76
C THR A 70 8.27 3.25 10.78
N GLY A 71 8.73 3.02 11.98
CA GLY A 71 8.68 3.99 13.07
C GLY A 71 9.43 3.52 14.29
N TYR A 72 9.30 4.28 15.36
CA TYR A 72 9.85 3.91 16.67
C TYR A 72 8.80 3.08 17.41
N PRO A 73 9.19 1.95 18.02
CA PRO A 73 8.30 1.19 18.88
C PRO A 73 7.79 2.05 20.05
N ASP A 74 6.50 1.97 20.30
CA ASP A 74 5.90 2.58 21.48
C ASP A 74 6.47 1.95 22.75
N PRO A 75 6.95 2.71 23.74
CA PRO A 75 7.64 2.17 24.91
C PRO A 75 6.74 1.36 25.85
N GLU A 76 5.42 1.52 25.79
CA GLU A 76 4.49 0.78 26.64
C GLU A 76 4.07 -0.54 25.99
N THR A 77 3.84 -0.54 24.68
CA THR A 77 3.34 -1.71 23.94
C THR A 77 4.42 -2.47 23.19
N GLY A 78 5.53 -1.81 22.83
CA GLY A 78 6.55 -2.33 21.94
C GLY A 78 6.16 -2.33 20.46
N TYR A 79 5.01 -1.78 20.09
CA TYR A 79 4.52 -1.76 18.72
C TYR A 79 4.95 -0.48 17.98
N VAL A 80 5.36 -0.64 16.71
CA VAL A 80 5.35 0.46 15.73
C VAL A 80 3.91 0.70 15.28
N ILE A 81 3.21 -0.38 14.99
CA ILE A 81 1.79 -0.42 14.62
C ILE A 81 1.22 -1.79 14.99
N ASP A 82 -0.03 -1.82 15.42
CA ASP A 82 -0.77 -3.06 15.62
C ASP A 82 -1.04 -3.73 14.26
N THR A 83 -0.43 -4.91 14.04
CA THR A 83 -0.50 -5.63 12.76
C THR A 83 -1.90 -6.12 12.41
N LYS A 84 -2.77 -6.39 13.42
CA LYS A 84 -4.16 -6.75 13.18
C LYS A 84 -4.94 -5.52 12.67
N LYS A 85 -4.77 -4.37 13.33
CA LYS A 85 -5.40 -3.12 12.88
C LYS A 85 -4.92 -2.71 11.49
N LEU A 86 -3.63 -2.90 11.19
CA LEU A 86 -3.08 -2.68 9.86
C LEU A 86 -3.74 -3.60 8.81
N SER A 87 -3.88 -4.90 9.13
CA SER A 87 -4.57 -5.84 8.25
C SER A 87 -6.02 -5.45 8.01
N ASP A 88 -6.76 -5.11 9.06
CA ASP A 88 -8.17 -4.71 8.96
C ASP A 88 -8.32 -3.44 8.12
N LEU A 89 -7.40 -2.47 8.27
CA LEU A 89 -7.35 -1.25 7.46
C LEU A 89 -7.10 -1.56 5.98
N ILE A 90 -6.12 -2.40 5.66
CA ILE A 90 -5.81 -2.79 4.27
C ILE A 90 -7.02 -3.48 3.63
N LYS A 91 -7.65 -4.40 4.34
CA LYS A 91 -8.85 -5.10 3.86
C LYS A 91 -10.00 -4.15 3.56
N LEU A 92 -10.27 -3.21 4.46
CA LEU A 92 -11.36 -2.25 4.33
C LEU A 92 -11.09 -1.24 3.21
N GLU A 93 -9.88 -0.67 3.18
CA GLU A 93 -9.58 0.48 2.33
C GLU A 93 -9.03 0.09 0.95
N VAL A 94 -8.41 -1.08 0.82
CA VAL A 94 -7.79 -1.52 -0.43
C VAL A 94 -8.51 -2.75 -0.99
N LEU A 95 -8.53 -3.88 -0.26
CA LEU A 95 -9.05 -5.13 -0.81
C LEU A 95 -10.54 -5.02 -1.17
N ALA A 96 -11.36 -4.38 -0.33
CA ALA A 96 -12.77 -4.16 -0.62
C ALA A 96 -13.03 -3.38 -1.93
N LYS A 97 -12.04 -2.61 -2.39
CA LYS A 97 -12.15 -1.77 -3.59
C LYS A 97 -11.55 -2.41 -4.83
N PHE A 98 -10.57 -3.33 -4.67
CA PHE A 98 -9.78 -3.86 -5.79
C PHE A 98 -9.94 -5.37 -5.99
N ASP A 99 -10.20 -6.13 -4.90
CA ASP A 99 -10.29 -7.57 -4.99
C ASP A 99 -11.53 -8.03 -5.78
N HIS A 100 -11.33 -8.94 -6.73
CA HIS A 100 -12.37 -9.43 -7.65
C HIS A 100 -13.01 -8.31 -8.50
N LYS A 101 -12.23 -7.27 -8.84
CA LYS A 101 -12.68 -6.13 -9.65
C LYS A 101 -11.94 -6.05 -10.97
N ASN A 102 -12.59 -5.41 -11.95
CA ASN A 102 -11.93 -4.86 -13.11
C ASN A 102 -11.52 -3.42 -12.78
N LEU A 103 -10.22 -3.15 -12.70
CA LEU A 103 -9.71 -1.86 -12.25
C LEU A 103 -10.11 -0.70 -13.17
N ASN A 104 -10.28 -0.96 -14.48
CA ASN A 104 -10.69 0.05 -15.44
C ASN A 104 -12.19 0.37 -15.36
N LEU A 105 -13.04 -0.60 -14.97
CA LEU A 105 -14.49 -0.51 -15.07
C LEU A 105 -15.20 -0.37 -13.72
N ASP A 106 -14.69 -1.03 -12.68
CA ASP A 106 -15.38 -1.17 -11.39
C ASP A 106 -14.88 -0.17 -10.35
N THR A 107 -13.86 0.63 -10.69
CA THR A 107 -13.29 1.64 -9.78
C THR A 107 -13.21 3.00 -10.48
N THR A 108 -13.26 4.09 -9.71
CA THR A 108 -13.05 5.44 -10.22
C THR A 108 -11.56 5.87 -10.22
N PHE A 109 -10.70 5.13 -9.55
CA PHE A 109 -9.28 5.47 -9.39
C PHE A 109 -8.52 5.46 -10.72
N PHE A 110 -8.95 4.63 -11.66
CA PHE A 110 -8.28 4.45 -12.95
C PHE A 110 -9.13 4.94 -14.14
N ALA A 111 -10.11 5.83 -13.89
CA ALA A 111 -10.96 6.40 -14.96
C ALA A 111 -10.15 7.16 -16.02
N THR A 112 -9.06 7.81 -15.62
CA THR A 112 -8.16 8.59 -16.49
C THR A 112 -6.69 8.18 -16.36
N LEU A 113 -6.41 7.11 -15.62
CA LEU A 113 -5.08 6.63 -15.31
C LEU A 113 -4.97 5.16 -15.71
N ASN A 114 -3.94 4.80 -16.49
CA ASN A 114 -3.70 3.39 -16.77
C ASN A 114 -3.38 2.62 -15.49
N PRO A 115 -4.05 1.48 -15.23
CA PRO A 115 -3.81 0.67 -14.04
C PRO A 115 -2.56 -0.23 -14.21
N THR A 116 -1.40 0.40 -14.45
CA THR A 116 -0.11 -0.28 -14.37
C THR A 116 0.24 -0.60 -12.91
N ALA A 117 1.15 -1.53 -12.67
CA ALA A 117 1.58 -1.86 -11.32
C ALA A 117 2.08 -0.62 -10.55
N GLU A 118 2.79 0.29 -11.25
CA GLU A 118 3.29 1.55 -10.69
C GLU A 118 2.14 2.44 -10.22
N ASN A 119 1.15 2.67 -11.07
CA ASN A 119 0.01 3.53 -10.74
C ASN A 119 -0.88 2.90 -9.67
N ILE A 120 -1.06 1.59 -9.69
CA ILE A 120 -1.79 0.86 -8.64
C ILE A 120 -1.08 1.04 -7.28
N ALA A 121 0.25 0.89 -7.23
CA ALA A 121 1.01 1.07 -6.00
C ALA A 121 0.91 2.49 -5.44
N VAL A 122 0.96 3.52 -6.30
CA VAL A 122 0.77 4.93 -5.90
C VAL A 122 -0.64 5.14 -5.36
N VAL A 123 -1.67 4.66 -6.04
CA VAL A 123 -3.07 4.79 -5.57
C VAL A 123 -3.26 4.10 -4.22
N ILE A 124 -2.74 2.89 -4.03
CA ILE A 124 -2.80 2.18 -2.74
C ILE A 124 -2.08 2.99 -1.65
N TYR A 125 -0.90 3.53 -1.96
CA TYR A 125 -0.16 4.38 -1.03
C TYR A 125 -0.99 5.58 -0.58
N GLU A 126 -1.58 6.33 -1.50
CA GLU A 126 -2.38 7.51 -1.17
C GLU A 126 -3.60 7.16 -0.31
N ILE A 127 -4.28 6.05 -0.61
CA ILE A 127 -5.40 5.56 0.19
C ILE A 127 -4.95 5.28 1.64
N LEU A 128 -3.86 4.55 1.81
CA LEU A 128 -3.38 4.16 3.13
C LEU A 128 -2.70 5.31 3.86
N ARG A 129 -1.98 6.20 3.14
CA ARG A 129 -1.34 7.38 3.72
C ARG A 129 -2.33 8.31 4.41
N ALA A 130 -3.53 8.46 3.84
CA ALA A 130 -4.60 9.26 4.42
C ALA A 130 -5.15 8.70 5.75
N LYS A 131 -4.87 7.44 6.06
CA LYS A 131 -5.41 6.72 7.24
C LYS A 131 -4.35 6.37 8.29
N ILE A 132 -3.10 6.22 7.89
CA ILE A 132 -1.98 5.88 8.78
C ILE A 132 -1.38 7.17 9.33
N ASN A 133 -1.00 7.16 10.61
CA ASN A 133 -0.39 8.31 11.28
C ASN A 133 0.83 8.82 10.48
N SER A 134 0.87 10.13 10.24
CA SER A 134 1.92 10.79 9.44
C SER A 134 3.32 10.71 10.05
N THR A 135 3.44 10.41 11.35
CA THR A 135 4.73 10.19 12.03
C THR A 135 5.39 8.86 11.68
N LEU A 136 4.63 7.95 11.07
CA LEU A 136 5.11 6.65 10.59
C LEU A 136 5.44 6.75 9.10
N ASP A 137 6.60 6.22 8.71
CA ASP A 137 6.95 6.09 7.30
C ASP A 137 6.13 4.94 6.70
N LEU A 138 5.63 5.13 5.49
CA LEU A 138 4.84 4.14 4.75
C LEU A 138 5.52 3.82 3.43
N LYS A 139 5.58 2.54 3.07
CA LYS A 139 6.01 2.08 1.74
C LYS A 139 5.11 0.94 1.29
N ILE A 140 4.81 0.95 0.00
CA ILE A 140 4.04 -0.10 -0.69
C ILE A 140 4.99 -0.86 -1.60
N ARG A 141 4.94 -2.19 -1.55
CA ARG A 141 5.50 -3.07 -2.57
C ARG A 141 4.37 -3.89 -3.16
N LEU A 142 4.23 -3.83 -4.47
CA LEU A 142 3.18 -4.53 -5.21
C LEU A 142 3.79 -5.45 -6.26
N TYR A 143 3.53 -6.73 -6.12
CA TYR A 143 3.85 -7.75 -7.12
C TYR A 143 2.65 -7.92 -8.04
N GLU A 144 2.84 -7.68 -9.33
CA GLU A 144 1.88 -8.03 -10.38
C GLU A 144 2.01 -9.50 -10.76
N THR A 145 3.25 -9.98 -10.80
CA THR A 145 3.63 -11.38 -10.98
C THR A 145 4.73 -11.73 -9.98
N GLU A 146 5.09 -12.99 -9.85
CA GLU A 146 6.21 -13.41 -9.00
C GLU A 146 7.55 -12.77 -9.38
N ARG A 147 7.68 -12.28 -10.62
CA ARG A 147 8.92 -11.73 -11.17
C ARG A 147 8.93 -10.22 -11.29
N ASN A 148 7.75 -9.60 -11.40
CA ASN A 148 7.62 -8.17 -11.63
C ASN A 148 6.93 -7.51 -10.44
N PHE A 149 7.61 -6.58 -9.83
CA PHE A 149 7.07 -5.82 -8.70
C PHE A 149 7.59 -4.39 -8.74
N VAL A 150 6.88 -3.53 -8.06
CA VAL A 150 7.20 -2.11 -7.91
C VAL A 150 7.18 -1.72 -6.44
N GLU A 151 7.89 -0.66 -6.10
CA GLU A 151 7.85 -0.04 -4.77
C GLU A 151 7.51 1.44 -4.88
N TYR A 152 6.75 1.93 -3.93
CA TYR A 152 6.46 3.35 -3.79
C TYR A 152 6.28 3.72 -2.30
N PRO A 153 6.85 4.87 -1.83
CA PRO A 153 7.87 5.66 -2.50
C PRO A 153 9.20 4.92 -2.63
N SER A 154 10.02 5.33 -3.60
CA SER A 154 11.33 4.73 -3.91
C SER A 154 12.40 5.19 -2.94
#